data_d81492c7c82c5d7e0f6e410464564d94
#
_entry.id   d81492c7c82c5d7e0f6e410464564d94
#
_cell.length_a   1.000
_cell.length_b   1.000
_cell.length_c   1.000
_cell.angle_alpha   90.00
_cell.angle_beta   90.00
_cell.angle_gamma   90.00
#
_symmetry.space_group_name_H-M   'P 1'
#
loop_
_entity.id
_entity.type
_entity.pdbx_description
1 polymer ?
#
loop_
_entity_poly.entity_id
_entity_poly.type
_entity_poly.pdbx_seq_one_letter_code
_entity_poly.pdbx_strand_id
1 'polypeptide(L)'
;PPEYNKSVREFDVVTLDRIKRIDVEADFDVWKEYAYQVGIHPAVLSYLELRKENFYRMENTVDGKMFVTARGWEDLSKLIQVYEKLGKEVDREVVHQYLQHWKTAKDFANYLELYRKYQKEYGLERILAGYYEKDTLERLKFASFDERLSVVNLLVGKMAELFKEEDEM
;
A
#
# COMPACT_ATOMS: atom_id res chain seq x y z
N PRO A 1 5.06 21.74 -3.66
CA PRO A 1 3.79 22.45 -3.76
C PRO A 1 3.61 23.43 -2.59
N PRO A 2 2.92 24.57 -2.75
CA PRO A 2 2.74 25.60 -1.70
C PRO A 2 2.08 25.06 -0.43
N GLU A 3 1.23 24.03 -0.55
CA GLU A 3 0.58 23.37 0.58
C GLU A 3 1.55 22.63 1.50
N TYR A 4 2.75 22.27 1.01
CA TYR A 4 3.77 21.60 1.81
C TYR A 4 4.70 22.58 2.54
N ASN A 5 4.91 23.78 1.96
CA ASN A 5 5.87 24.71 2.53
C ASN A 5 5.46 26.15 2.33
N LYS A 6 5.11 26.83 3.43
CA LYS A 6 4.79 28.26 3.42
C LYS A 6 5.99 29.17 3.10
N SER A 7 7.21 28.62 3.11
CA SER A 7 8.44 29.37 2.83
C SER A 7 8.87 29.33 1.35
N VAL A 8 8.08 28.69 0.47
CA VAL A 8 8.33 28.74 -0.97
C VAL A 8 8.11 30.15 -1.46
N ARG A 9 9.18 30.83 -1.90
CA ARG A 9 9.09 32.11 -2.56
C ARG A 9 8.54 31.92 -3.96
N GLU A 10 7.60 32.73 -4.34
CA GLU A 10 7.14 32.80 -5.73
C GLU A 10 8.30 33.28 -6.61
N PHE A 11 8.49 32.66 -7.76
CA PHE A 11 9.42 33.14 -8.74
C PHE A 11 8.93 34.45 -9.34
N ASP A 12 9.86 35.39 -9.60
CA ASP A 12 9.55 36.61 -10.34
C ASP A 12 9.10 36.32 -11.77
N VAL A 13 8.42 37.27 -12.40
CA VAL A 13 7.85 37.11 -13.74
C VAL A 13 8.91 36.80 -14.79
N VAL A 14 10.12 37.32 -14.64
CA VAL A 14 11.23 37.08 -15.60
C VAL A 14 11.71 35.63 -15.51
N THR A 15 11.73 35.06 -14.32
CA THR A 15 12.06 33.66 -14.10
C THR A 15 10.94 32.76 -14.62
N LEU A 16 9.66 33.10 -14.33
CA LEU A 16 8.50 32.34 -14.81
C LEU A 16 8.42 32.28 -16.34
N ASP A 17 8.82 33.34 -17.04
CA ASP A 17 8.83 33.39 -18.53
C ASP A 17 9.87 32.44 -19.15
N ARG A 18 10.91 32.09 -18.39
CA ARG A 18 12.02 31.21 -18.84
C ARG A 18 11.86 29.74 -18.50
N ILE A 19 10.92 29.38 -17.62
CA ILE A 19 10.69 28.01 -17.18
C ILE A 19 9.37 27.48 -17.75
N LYS A 20 9.30 26.17 -17.94
CA LYS A 20 8.04 25.48 -18.25
C LYS A 20 7.48 24.90 -16.96
N ARG A 21 6.24 25.26 -16.66
CA ARG A 21 5.50 24.67 -15.55
C ARG A 21 4.90 23.34 -15.98
N ILE A 22 5.15 22.30 -15.19
CA ILE A 22 4.52 21.00 -15.33
C ILE A 22 3.83 20.73 -13.99
N ASP A 23 2.52 20.60 -14.04
CA ASP A 23 1.74 20.21 -12.85
C ASP A 23 1.68 18.68 -12.80
N VAL A 24 2.09 18.12 -11.66
CA VAL A 24 2.09 16.66 -11.42
C VAL A 24 1.07 16.38 -10.31
N GLU A 25 0.09 15.57 -10.63
CA GLU A 25 -0.93 15.10 -9.68
C GLU A 25 -0.59 13.72 -9.16
N ALA A 26 -1.04 13.43 -7.94
CA ALA A 26 -0.90 12.10 -7.36
C ALA A 26 -1.98 11.19 -7.94
N ASP A 27 -1.57 10.22 -8.77
CA ASP A 27 -2.44 9.24 -9.40
C ASP A 27 -2.04 7.83 -8.92
N PHE A 28 -2.99 7.13 -8.29
CA PHE A 28 -2.75 5.77 -7.80
C PHE A 28 -2.55 4.78 -8.93
N ASP A 29 -3.32 4.86 -10.01
CA ASP A 29 -3.26 3.87 -11.09
C ASP A 29 -1.91 3.95 -11.83
N VAL A 30 -1.37 5.16 -12.02
CA VAL A 30 -0.02 5.37 -12.56
C VAL A 30 1.06 4.89 -11.57
N TRP A 31 0.92 5.24 -10.29
CA TRP A 31 1.87 4.82 -9.27
C TRP A 31 1.88 3.30 -9.09
N LYS A 32 0.78 2.63 -9.28
CA LYS A 32 0.63 1.18 -9.15
C LYS A 32 1.55 0.41 -10.13
N GLU A 33 1.75 0.91 -11.35
CA GLU A 33 2.68 0.30 -12.31
C GLU A 33 4.12 0.34 -11.76
N TYR A 34 4.55 1.48 -11.25
CA TYR A 34 5.83 1.62 -10.55
C TYR A 34 5.90 0.70 -9.32
N ALA A 35 4.83 0.63 -8.55
CA ALA A 35 4.75 -0.16 -7.32
C ALA A 35 5.02 -1.65 -7.56
N TYR A 36 4.51 -2.21 -8.65
CA TYR A 36 4.82 -3.59 -9.03
C TYR A 36 6.30 -3.79 -9.41
N GLN A 37 6.90 -2.82 -10.11
CA GLN A 37 8.31 -2.90 -10.51
C GLN A 37 9.26 -2.88 -9.31
N VAL A 38 8.99 -2.05 -8.32
CA VAL A 38 9.83 -1.91 -7.11
C VAL A 38 9.48 -2.91 -6.00
N GLY A 39 8.45 -3.72 -6.18
CA GLY A 39 8.04 -4.73 -5.22
C GLY A 39 7.39 -4.15 -3.97
N ILE A 40 6.45 -3.21 -4.13
CA ILE A 40 5.63 -2.73 -3.01
C ILE A 40 4.83 -3.90 -2.42
N HIS A 41 4.78 -3.95 -1.08
CA HIS A 41 4.12 -5.03 -0.35
C HIS A 41 2.66 -5.23 -0.80
N PRO A 42 2.24 -6.48 -1.10
CA PRO A 42 0.90 -6.76 -1.65
C PRO A 42 -0.26 -6.25 -0.79
N ALA A 43 -0.11 -6.23 0.55
CA ALA A 43 -1.14 -5.66 1.43
C ALA A 43 -1.36 -4.16 1.20
N VAL A 44 -0.31 -3.40 0.87
CA VAL A 44 -0.42 -1.97 0.55
C VAL A 44 -1.17 -1.79 -0.77
N LEU A 45 -0.80 -2.55 -1.79
CA LEU A 45 -1.46 -2.49 -3.10
C LEU A 45 -2.94 -2.86 -3.01
N SER A 46 -3.27 -3.98 -2.38
CA SER A 46 -4.66 -4.42 -2.26
C SER A 46 -5.51 -3.47 -1.40
N TYR A 47 -4.94 -2.88 -0.36
CA TYR A 47 -5.64 -1.85 0.40
C TYR A 47 -5.95 -0.61 -0.44
N LEU A 48 -4.96 -0.12 -1.19
CA LEU A 48 -5.13 1.07 -2.02
C LEU A 48 -6.04 0.83 -3.23
N GLU A 49 -6.13 -0.39 -3.75
CA GLU A 49 -7.13 -0.76 -4.75
C GLU A 49 -8.57 -0.66 -4.22
N LEU A 50 -8.77 -1.02 -2.97
CA LEU A 50 -10.07 -0.90 -2.29
C LEU A 50 -10.40 0.55 -1.91
N ARG A 51 -9.40 1.36 -1.62
CA ARG A 51 -9.52 2.71 -1.05
C ARG A 51 -8.54 3.67 -1.69
N LYS A 52 -8.70 3.91 -3.00
CA LYS A 52 -7.82 4.79 -3.80
C LYS A 52 -7.71 6.20 -3.22
N GLU A 53 -8.76 6.68 -2.58
CA GLU A 53 -8.81 7.99 -1.91
C GLU A 53 -7.79 8.11 -0.76
N ASN A 54 -7.30 7.01 -0.24
CA ASN A 54 -6.28 6.98 0.81
C ASN A 54 -4.83 6.99 0.27
N PHE A 55 -4.64 6.96 -1.04
CA PHE A 55 -3.31 7.02 -1.65
C PHE A 55 -2.61 8.36 -1.38
N TYR A 56 -3.36 9.46 -1.56
CA TYR A 56 -2.87 10.79 -1.30
C TYR A 56 -3.95 11.61 -0.58
N ARG A 57 -3.65 12.03 0.64
CA ARG A 57 -4.55 12.84 1.45
C ARG A 57 -3.79 13.94 2.13
N MET A 58 -4.41 15.12 2.23
CA MET A 58 -3.88 16.24 2.99
C MET A 58 -5.03 16.96 3.67
N GLU A 59 -5.02 16.98 4.99
CA GLU A 59 -6.03 17.65 5.81
C GLU A 59 -5.33 18.63 6.76
N ASN A 60 -5.86 19.84 6.87
CA ASN A 60 -5.45 20.81 7.90
C ASN A 60 -6.37 20.64 9.11
N THR A 61 -5.78 20.39 10.27
CA THR A 61 -6.51 20.28 11.53
C THR A 61 -6.04 21.34 12.51
N VAL A 62 -6.73 21.46 13.63
CA VAL A 62 -6.35 22.38 14.71
C VAL A 62 -4.97 22.03 15.27
N ASP A 63 -4.64 20.71 15.32
CA ASP A 63 -3.39 20.20 15.86
C ASP A 63 -2.25 20.15 14.82
N GLY A 64 -2.52 20.56 13.58
CA GLY A 64 -1.53 20.57 12.51
C GLY A 64 -2.01 19.91 11.22
N LYS A 65 -1.06 19.59 10.34
CA LYS A 65 -1.35 18.92 9.08
C LYS A 65 -1.35 17.41 9.25
N MET A 66 -2.40 16.75 8.80
CA MET A 66 -2.44 15.31 8.62
C MET A 66 -2.30 14.98 7.15
N PHE A 67 -1.44 14.02 6.82
CA PHE A 67 -1.19 13.69 5.41
C PHE A 67 -0.81 12.23 5.18
N VAL A 68 -1.08 11.78 3.96
CA VAL A 68 -0.59 10.53 3.38
C VAL A 68 -0.06 10.83 2.00
N THR A 69 1.08 10.24 1.67
CA THR A 69 1.74 10.42 0.37
C THR A 69 2.21 9.08 -0.19
N ALA A 70 2.45 9.02 -1.49
CA ALA A 70 3.06 7.87 -2.16
C ALA A 70 4.36 7.40 -1.48
N ARG A 71 5.20 8.36 -1.05
CA ARG A 71 6.45 8.07 -0.32
C ARG A 71 6.18 7.40 1.02
N GLY A 72 5.20 7.87 1.78
CA GLY A 72 4.82 7.26 3.06
C GLY A 72 4.39 5.81 2.87
N TRP A 73 3.64 5.48 1.82
CA TRP A 73 3.27 4.12 1.48
C TRP A 73 4.47 3.25 1.08
N GLU A 74 5.39 3.78 0.29
CA GLU A 74 6.61 3.06 -0.11
C GLU A 74 7.50 2.74 1.10
N ASP A 75 7.75 3.72 1.95
CA ASP A 75 8.59 3.55 3.14
C ASP A 75 7.93 2.58 4.15
N LEU A 76 6.61 2.66 4.33
CA LEU A 76 5.85 1.70 5.14
C LEU A 76 5.93 0.28 4.56
N SER A 77 5.81 0.14 3.25
CA SER A 77 5.95 -1.15 2.56
C SER A 77 7.30 -1.81 2.86
N LYS A 78 8.39 -1.06 2.72
CA LYS A 78 9.74 -1.55 3.05
C LYS A 78 9.85 -1.99 4.51
N LEU A 79 9.26 -1.22 5.42
CA LEU A 79 9.23 -1.59 6.83
C LEU A 79 8.48 -2.90 7.08
N ILE A 80 7.29 -3.06 6.49
CA ILE A 80 6.48 -4.28 6.63
C ILE A 80 7.30 -5.49 6.19
N GLN A 81 7.94 -5.43 5.02
CA GLN A 81 8.78 -6.52 4.49
C GLN A 81 9.95 -6.86 5.42
N VAL A 82 10.60 -5.85 6.01
CA VAL A 82 11.70 -6.08 6.97
C VAL A 82 11.16 -6.71 8.25
N TYR A 83 10.03 -6.25 8.76
CA TYR A 83 9.43 -6.78 9.98
C TYR A 83 8.99 -8.23 9.81
N GLU A 84 8.43 -8.58 8.66
CA GLU A 84 8.06 -9.96 8.32
C GLU A 84 9.27 -10.89 8.27
N LYS A 85 10.37 -10.45 7.64
CA LYS A 85 11.64 -11.20 7.64
C LYS A 85 12.21 -11.41 9.04
N LEU A 86 11.97 -10.47 9.95
CA LEU A 86 12.40 -10.55 11.34
C LEU A 86 11.39 -11.26 12.27
N GLY A 87 10.25 -11.72 11.74
CA GLY A 87 9.17 -12.30 12.53
C GLY A 87 8.50 -11.32 13.50
N LYS A 88 8.57 -10.01 13.19
CA LYS A 88 7.95 -8.95 14.00
C LYS A 88 6.63 -8.50 13.40
N GLU A 89 5.72 -8.05 14.24
CA GLU A 89 4.44 -7.50 13.82
C GLU A 89 4.53 -5.97 13.70
N VAL A 90 3.88 -5.43 12.68
CA VAL A 90 3.67 -4.00 12.48
C VAL A 90 2.33 -3.66 13.11
N ASP A 91 2.34 -2.84 14.14
CA ASP A 91 1.15 -2.36 14.83
C ASP A 91 0.68 -0.99 14.29
N ARG A 92 -0.40 -0.48 14.88
CA ARG A 92 -1.00 0.79 14.46
C ARG A 92 -0.09 1.99 14.72
N GLU A 93 0.71 1.96 15.79
CA GLU A 93 1.61 3.08 16.12
C GLU A 93 2.74 3.16 15.13
N VAL A 94 3.30 2.02 14.73
CA VAL A 94 4.31 1.93 13.69
C VAL A 94 3.75 2.43 12.35
N VAL A 95 2.55 2.00 11.96
CA VAL A 95 1.89 2.49 10.73
C VAL A 95 1.72 4.01 10.77
N HIS A 96 1.33 4.58 11.91
CA HIS A 96 1.11 6.03 12.05
C HIS A 96 2.41 6.85 11.91
N GLN A 97 3.57 6.28 12.18
CA GLN A 97 4.86 6.96 11.96
C GLN A 97 5.11 7.25 10.48
N TYR A 98 4.58 6.43 9.58
CA TYR A 98 4.73 6.58 8.14
C TYR A 98 3.54 7.27 7.46
N LEU A 99 2.33 6.99 7.94
CA LEU A 99 1.09 7.59 7.46
C LEU A 99 0.58 8.58 8.50
N GLN A 100 0.98 9.84 8.38
CA GLN A 100 0.67 10.88 9.36
C GLN A 100 -0.79 11.39 9.28
N HIS A 101 -1.67 10.53 8.83
CA HIS A 101 -3.12 10.71 8.83
C HIS A 101 -3.72 9.57 9.67
N TRP A 102 -4.02 9.83 10.93
CA TRP A 102 -4.36 8.80 11.92
C TRP A 102 -5.55 7.92 11.53
N LYS A 103 -6.55 8.47 10.81
CA LYS A 103 -7.70 7.68 10.33
C LYS A 103 -7.27 6.65 9.30
N THR A 104 -6.46 7.06 8.33
CA THR A 104 -5.89 6.15 7.31
C THR A 104 -4.94 5.14 7.93
N ALA A 105 -4.09 5.57 8.86
CA ALA A 105 -3.17 4.67 9.55
C ALA A 105 -3.92 3.59 10.35
N LYS A 106 -4.98 3.97 11.06
CA LYS A 106 -5.84 3.03 11.80
C LYS A 106 -6.55 2.05 10.85
N ASP A 107 -7.11 2.56 9.77
CA ASP A 107 -7.84 1.75 8.79
C ASP A 107 -6.90 0.74 8.10
N PHE A 108 -5.72 1.18 7.68
CA PHE A 108 -4.72 0.31 7.09
C PHE A 108 -4.16 -0.72 8.09
N ALA A 109 -3.92 -0.35 9.35
CA ALA A 109 -3.45 -1.29 10.36
C ALA A 109 -4.47 -2.43 10.59
N ASN A 110 -5.75 -2.11 10.68
CA ASN A 110 -6.83 -3.10 10.78
C ASN A 110 -6.88 -4.00 9.53
N TYR A 111 -6.71 -3.40 8.35
CA TYR A 111 -6.65 -4.15 7.10
C TYR A 111 -5.45 -5.11 7.05
N LEU A 112 -4.27 -4.66 7.47
CA LEU A 112 -3.05 -5.47 7.51
C LEU A 112 -3.19 -6.68 8.44
N GLU A 113 -3.86 -6.51 9.58
CA GLU A 113 -4.17 -7.60 10.50
C GLU A 113 -5.08 -8.66 9.84
N LEU A 114 -6.16 -8.21 9.17
CA LEU A 114 -7.05 -9.10 8.41
C LEU A 114 -6.31 -9.79 7.26
N TYR A 115 -5.47 -9.07 6.54
CA TYR A 115 -4.66 -9.60 5.43
C TYR A 115 -3.77 -10.75 5.92
N ARG A 116 -3.07 -10.58 7.04
CA ARG A 116 -2.25 -11.63 7.66
C ARG A 116 -3.08 -12.82 8.15
N LYS A 117 -4.25 -12.55 8.70
CA LYS A 117 -5.20 -13.59 9.09
C LYS A 117 -5.59 -14.44 7.89
N TYR A 118 -5.99 -13.83 6.78
CA TYR A 118 -6.36 -14.54 5.55
C TYR A 118 -5.18 -15.33 4.97
N GLN A 119 -3.98 -14.78 4.99
CA GLN A 119 -2.78 -15.48 4.55
C GLN A 119 -2.60 -16.82 5.28
N LYS A 120 -2.81 -16.83 6.59
CA LYS A 120 -2.72 -18.05 7.42
C LYS A 120 -3.90 -18.99 7.20
N GLU A 121 -5.12 -18.47 7.17
CA GLU A 121 -6.35 -19.28 7.15
C GLU A 121 -6.63 -19.95 5.80
N TYR A 122 -6.22 -19.35 4.69
CA TYR A 122 -6.43 -19.91 3.36
C TYR A 122 -5.31 -20.85 2.88
N GLY A 123 -4.18 -20.94 3.58
CA GLY A 123 -3.10 -21.84 3.24
C GLY A 123 -2.58 -21.61 1.81
N LEU A 124 -2.24 -20.37 1.47
CA LEU A 124 -1.93 -19.93 0.11
C LEU A 124 -0.84 -20.76 -0.57
N GLU A 125 0.20 -21.18 0.15
CA GLU A 125 1.28 -22.01 -0.38
C GLU A 125 0.75 -23.36 -0.90
N ARG A 126 -0.23 -23.95 -0.20
CA ARG A 126 -0.88 -25.19 -0.64
C ARG A 126 -1.72 -24.96 -1.88
N ILE A 127 -2.44 -23.84 -1.97
CA ILE A 127 -3.24 -23.48 -3.16
C ILE A 127 -2.32 -23.33 -4.38
N LEU A 128 -1.20 -22.65 -4.25
CA LEU A 128 -0.22 -22.46 -5.33
C LEU A 128 0.44 -23.78 -5.75
N ALA A 129 0.62 -24.72 -4.83
CA ALA A 129 1.07 -26.06 -5.14
C ALA A 129 -0.03 -26.96 -5.77
N GLY A 130 -1.21 -26.42 -6.06
CA GLY A 130 -2.32 -27.16 -6.66
C GLY A 130 -3.19 -27.93 -5.66
N TYR A 131 -2.96 -27.77 -4.35
CA TYR A 131 -3.71 -28.44 -3.31
C TYR A 131 -4.67 -27.46 -2.63
N TYR A 132 -5.97 -27.68 -2.76
CA TYR A 132 -6.98 -26.91 -2.06
C TYR A 132 -8.02 -27.84 -1.44
N GLU A 133 -8.54 -27.46 -0.29
CA GLU A 133 -9.61 -28.17 0.40
C GLU A 133 -10.98 -27.65 -0.07
N LYS A 134 -11.98 -28.52 -0.08
CA LYS A 134 -13.36 -28.12 -0.45
C LYS A 134 -13.87 -27.01 0.46
N ASP A 135 -13.54 -27.06 1.73
CA ASP A 135 -13.92 -26.05 2.73
C ASP A 135 -13.35 -24.67 2.39
N THR A 136 -12.12 -24.61 1.86
CA THR A 136 -11.51 -23.35 1.39
C THR A 136 -12.32 -22.72 0.26
N LEU A 137 -12.77 -23.54 -0.72
CA LEU A 137 -13.60 -23.05 -1.81
C LEU A 137 -14.99 -22.59 -1.34
N GLU A 138 -15.61 -23.34 -0.44
CA GLU A 138 -16.92 -22.97 0.12
C GLU A 138 -16.80 -21.66 0.92
N ARG A 139 -15.76 -21.53 1.74
CA ARG A 139 -15.49 -20.31 2.48
C ARG A 139 -15.35 -19.11 1.55
N LEU A 140 -14.56 -19.22 0.46
CA LEU A 140 -14.40 -18.15 -0.53
C LEU A 140 -15.70 -17.77 -1.24
N LYS A 141 -16.63 -18.72 -1.47
CA LYS A 141 -17.94 -18.44 -2.05
C LYS A 141 -18.79 -17.52 -1.16
N PHE A 142 -18.70 -17.69 0.14
CA PHE A 142 -19.47 -16.91 1.13
C PHE A 142 -18.70 -15.72 1.72
N ALA A 143 -17.41 -15.59 1.38
CA ALA A 143 -16.56 -14.49 1.85
C ALA A 143 -17.04 -13.14 1.29
N SER A 144 -16.75 -12.07 2.05
CA SER A 144 -16.99 -10.70 1.60
C SER A 144 -16.15 -10.36 0.36
N PHE A 145 -16.53 -9.30 -0.34
CA PHE A 145 -15.75 -8.83 -1.49
C PHE A 145 -14.31 -8.49 -1.10
N ASP A 146 -14.13 -7.78 0.00
CA ASP A 146 -12.82 -7.37 0.51
C ASP A 146 -11.93 -8.58 0.86
N GLU A 147 -12.51 -9.62 1.45
CA GLU A 147 -11.81 -10.87 1.76
C GLU A 147 -11.36 -11.59 0.49
N ARG A 148 -12.27 -11.75 -0.48
CA ARG A 148 -11.94 -12.38 -1.77
C ARG A 148 -10.86 -11.62 -2.53
N LEU A 149 -10.95 -10.30 -2.59
CA LEU A 149 -9.94 -9.47 -3.25
C LEU A 149 -8.58 -9.58 -2.54
N SER A 150 -8.58 -9.60 -1.20
CA SER A 150 -7.35 -9.78 -0.43
C SER A 150 -6.69 -11.13 -0.71
N VAL A 151 -7.47 -12.22 -0.77
CA VAL A 151 -6.94 -13.56 -1.10
C VAL A 151 -6.39 -13.60 -2.53
N VAL A 152 -7.07 -13.01 -3.50
CA VAL A 152 -6.57 -12.93 -4.89
C VAL A 152 -5.26 -12.17 -4.95
N ASN A 153 -5.17 -11.01 -4.32
CA ASN A 153 -3.95 -10.20 -4.31
C ASN A 153 -2.79 -10.90 -3.56
N LEU A 154 -3.10 -11.66 -2.51
CA LEU A 154 -2.13 -12.52 -1.84
C LEU A 154 -1.56 -13.59 -2.79
N LEU A 155 -2.42 -14.28 -3.54
CA LEU A 155 -1.99 -15.28 -4.51
C LEU A 155 -1.14 -14.67 -5.63
N VAL A 156 -1.57 -13.54 -6.19
CA VAL A 156 -0.81 -12.81 -7.22
C VAL A 156 0.55 -12.36 -6.70
N GLY A 157 0.61 -11.82 -5.48
CA GLY A 157 1.87 -11.43 -4.85
C GLY A 157 2.84 -12.60 -4.69
N LYS A 158 2.35 -13.73 -4.18
CA LYS A 158 3.16 -14.95 -4.02
C LYS A 158 3.62 -15.54 -5.37
N MET A 159 2.78 -15.54 -6.38
CA MET A 159 3.17 -15.95 -7.73
C MET A 159 4.30 -15.06 -8.27
N ALA A 160 4.19 -13.74 -8.11
CA ALA A 160 5.22 -12.82 -8.55
C ALA A 160 6.56 -13.03 -7.83
N GLU A 161 6.55 -13.40 -6.55
CA GLU A 161 7.76 -13.79 -5.81
C GLU A 161 8.40 -15.05 -6.39
N LEU A 162 7.61 -16.10 -6.64
CA LEU A 162 8.10 -17.35 -7.21
C LEU A 162 8.73 -17.17 -8.61
N PHE A 163 8.12 -16.36 -9.47
CA PHE A 163 8.70 -16.07 -10.79
C PHE A 163 10.03 -15.30 -10.70
N LYS A 164 10.18 -14.37 -9.74
CA LYS A 164 11.45 -13.67 -9.54
C LYS A 164 12.56 -14.61 -9.07
N GLU A 165 12.25 -15.56 -8.19
CA GLU A 165 13.21 -16.56 -7.71
C GLU A 165 13.68 -17.52 -8.84
N GLU A 166 12.79 -17.83 -9.79
CA GLU A 166 13.15 -18.65 -10.96
C GLU A 166 14.05 -17.89 -11.96
N ASP A 167 13.85 -16.59 -12.12
CA ASP A 167 14.67 -15.77 -13.04
C ASP A 167 16.08 -15.47 -12.51
N GLU A 168 16.31 -15.62 -11.19
CA GLU A 168 17.62 -15.43 -10.55
C GLU A 168 18.47 -16.71 -10.47
N MET A 169 17.93 -17.88 -10.84
CA MET A 169 18.63 -19.18 -10.92
C MET A 169 19.23 -19.44 -12.30
#